data_19c17a0e72ae3a0c02d0b25e3eaea25f
#
_entry.id   19c17a0e72ae3a0c02d0b25e3eaea25f
#
_cell.length_a   1.000
_cell.length_b   1.000
_cell.length_c   1.000
_cell.angle_alpha   90.00
_cell.angle_beta   90.00
_cell.angle_gamma   90.00
#
_symmetry.space_group_name_H-M   'P 1'
#
loop_
_entity.id
_entity.type
_entity.pdbx_description
1 polymer ?
#
loop_
_entity_poly.entity_id
_entity_poly.type
_entity_poly.pdbx_seq_one_letter_code
_entity_poly.pdbx_strand_id
1 'polypeptide(L)'
;KVTERVAKALRSSGMRAGYYHAGRTQLARERAQQAFEQGRTRILVATNAFGMGIDLPDIRLIVHYQTPGSVEAYYQEAGRAGRDGDPARCIMFFGRADLQTQRRFSQNGPSSAAMDQRREDAIGEIERYAMDLACRHAALVSHFTGKEEEEACGRCDVCCGDATDVDESYGTAK
;
A
#
# COMPACT_ATOMS: atom_id res chain seq x y z
N LYS A 1 2.13 -17.91 -2.04
CA LYS A 1 1.82 -16.66 -1.31
C LYS A 1 1.06 -15.71 -2.22
N VAL A 2 0.41 -14.66 -1.66
CA VAL A 2 -0.35 -13.67 -2.48
C VAL A 2 0.56 -13.04 -3.53
N THR A 3 1.74 -12.57 -3.15
CA THR A 3 2.73 -11.97 -4.07
C THR A 3 3.07 -12.86 -5.26
N GLU A 4 3.22 -14.15 -5.05
CA GLU A 4 3.52 -15.11 -6.13
C GLU A 4 2.35 -15.28 -7.10
N ARG A 5 1.11 -15.36 -6.55
CA ARG A 5 -0.11 -15.49 -7.36
C ARG A 5 -0.35 -14.25 -8.22
N VAL A 6 -0.23 -13.07 -7.62
CA VAL A 6 -0.39 -11.79 -8.33
C VAL A 6 0.68 -11.65 -9.43
N ALA A 7 1.96 -11.91 -9.11
CA ALA A 7 3.01 -11.85 -10.10
C ALA A 7 2.83 -12.88 -11.24
N LYS A 8 2.30 -14.07 -10.91
CA LYS A 8 1.96 -15.07 -11.94
C LYS A 8 0.83 -14.59 -12.85
N ALA A 9 -0.24 -14.03 -12.28
CA ALA A 9 -1.36 -13.49 -13.05
C ALA A 9 -0.91 -12.36 -13.99
N LEU A 10 -0.10 -11.42 -13.50
CA LEU A 10 0.45 -10.34 -14.31
C LEU A 10 1.31 -10.87 -15.48
N ARG A 11 2.13 -11.90 -15.22
CA ARG A 11 2.91 -12.54 -16.29
C ARG A 11 2.02 -13.25 -17.33
N SER A 12 0.94 -13.89 -16.88
CA SER A 12 -0.03 -14.53 -17.79
C SER A 12 -0.73 -13.50 -18.70
N SER A 13 -0.80 -12.23 -18.27
CA SER A 13 -1.30 -11.10 -19.05
C SER A 13 -0.19 -10.41 -19.88
N GLY A 14 0.98 -11.03 -20.04
CA GLY A 14 2.08 -10.49 -20.86
C GLY A 14 2.96 -9.44 -20.16
N MET A 15 2.75 -9.16 -18.88
CA MET A 15 3.52 -8.15 -18.14
C MET A 15 4.84 -8.72 -17.59
N ARG A 16 5.92 -7.94 -17.64
CA ARG A 16 7.21 -8.30 -17.02
C ARG A 16 7.16 -8.08 -15.51
N ALA A 17 6.63 -9.06 -14.80
CA ALA A 17 6.43 -9.00 -13.34
C ALA A 17 7.35 -9.96 -12.58
N GLY A 18 7.94 -9.48 -11.47
CA GLY A 18 8.67 -10.24 -10.47
C GLY A 18 7.95 -10.26 -9.14
N TYR A 19 8.48 -11.00 -8.16
CA TYR A 19 7.95 -10.97 -6.80
C TYR A 19 9.07 -11.04 -5.75
N TYR A 20 8.80 -10.42 -4.59
CA TYR A 20 9.72 -10.30 -3.47
C TYR A 20 8.97 -10.50 -2.14
N HIS A 21 9.46 -11.38 -1.28
CA HIS A 21 8.95 -11.55 0.10
C HIS A 21 9.99 -12.23 0.98
N ALA A 22 9.89 -12.07 2.29
CA ALA A 22 10.84 -12.59 3.28
C ALA A 22 11.03 -14.12 3.25
N GLY A 23 10.04 -14.89 2.78
CA GLY A 23 10.15 -16.34 2.65
C GLY A 23 10.94 -16.84 1.44
N ARG A 24 11.63 -15.96 0.69
CA ARG A 24 12.60 -16.34 -0.36
C ARG A 24 14.01 -16.35 0.19
N THR A 25 14.89 -17.11 -0.44
CA THR A 25 16.33 -17.06 -0.15
C THR A 25 16.88 -15.66 -0.43
N GLN A 26 17.94 -15.27 0.26
CA GLN A 26 18.59 -13.98 0.06
C GLN A 26 18.97 -13.77 -1.42
N LEU A 27 19.63 -14.74 -2.03
CA LEU A 27 20.02 -14.68 -3.44
C LEU A 27 18.82 -14.46 -4.38
N ALA A 28 17.68 -15.10 -4.10
CA ALA A 28 16.47 -14.93 -4.92
C ALA A 28 15.83 -13.55 -4.74
N ARG A 29 15.97 -12.93 -3.56
CA ARG A 29 15.53 -11.56 -3.30
C ARG A 29 16.41 -10.55 -4.03
N GLU A 30 17.73 -10.70 -3.92
CA GLU A 30 18.71 -9.84 -4.61
C GLU A 30 18.52 -9.87 -6.13
N ARG A 31 18.35 -11.07 -6.72
CA ARG A 31 18.07 -11.20 -8.17
C ARG A 31 16.78 -10.51 -8.59
N ALA A 32 15.73 -10.60 -7.79
CA ALA A 32 14.46 -9.94 -8.10
C ALA A 32 14.59 -8.42 -8.02
N GLN A 33 15.30 -7.92 -7.02
CA GLN A 33 15.61 -6.51 -6.86
C GLN A 33 16.44 -5.97 -8.03
N GLN A 34 17.57 -6.59 -8.34
CA GLN A 34 18.43 -6.20 -9.47
C GLN A 34 17.69 -6.23 -10.81
N ALA A 35 16.81 -7.21 -11.02
CA ALA A 35 16.01 -7.27 -12.23
C ALA A 35 15.02 -6.11 -12.35
N PHE A 36 14.52 -5.61 -11.23
CA PHE A 36 13.64 -4.43 -11.18
C PHE A 36 14.44 -3.14 -11.36
N GLU A 37 15.53 -2.96 -10.64
CA GLU A 37 16.43 -1.80 -10.76
C GLU A 37 16.98 -1.62 -12.18
N GLN A 38 17.26 -2.71 -12.87
CA GLN A 38 17.76 -2.70 -14.25
C GLN A 38 16.63 -2.64 -15.31
N GLY A 39 15.38 -2.45 -14.91
CA GLY A 39 14.23 -2.37 -15.83
C GLY A 39 13.91 -3.67 -16.58
N ARG A 40 14.58 -4.79 -16.27
CA ARG A 40 14.25 -6.13 -16.82
C ARG A 40 12.88 -6.60 -16.33
N THR A 41 12.54 -6.29 -15.12
CA THR A 41 11.21 -6.44 -14.53
C THR A 41 10.60 -5.05 -14.37
N ARG A 42 9.40 -4.84 -14.91
CA ARG A 42 8.70 -3.55 -14.84
C ARG A 42 7.75 -3.44 -13.65
N ILE A 43 7.30 -4.58 -13.13
CA ILE A 43 6.38 -4.64 -11.99
C ILE A 43 6.99 -5.57 -10.95
N LEU A 44 7.17 -5.09 -9.75
CA LEU A 44 7.60 -5.91 -8.62
C LEU A 44 6.48 -6.04 -7.59
N VAL A 45 5.97 -7.25 -7.41
CA VAL A 45 4.97 -7.56 -6.40
C VAL A 45 5.67 -7.93 -5.10
N ALA A 46 5.57 -7.09 -4.10
CA ALA A 46 6.34 -7.22 -2.87
C ALA A 46 5.47 -7.22 -1.61
N THR A 47 6.02 -7.72 -0.52
CA THR A 47 5.55 -7.44 0.84
C THR A 47 6.38 -6.29 1.43
N ASN A 48 6.00 -5.79 2.61
CA ASN A 48 6.74 -4.77 3.37
C ASN A 48 8.24 -5.10 3.55
N ALA A 49 8.64 -6.36 3.37
CA ALA A 49 10.03 -6.78 3.38
C ALA A 49 10.87 -6.16 2.23
N PHE A 50 10.22 -5.59 1.21
CA PHE A 50 10.84 -4.87 0.10
C PHE A 50 10.91 -3.36 0.39
N GLY A 51 11.43 -2.94 1.47
CA GLY A 51 11.37 -1.53 1.77
C GLY A 51 12.63 -0.96 2.37
N MET A 52 13.44 -1.79 2.98
CA MET A 52 14.66 -1.35 3.63
C MET A 52 15.81 -1.32 2.61
N GLY A 53 16.22 -0.11 2.20
CA GLY A 53 17.42 0.09 1.38
C GLY A 53 17.19 0.21 -0.13
N ILE A 54 15.96 0.38 -0.61
CA ILE A 54 15.70 0.63 -2.03
C ILE A 54 15.42 2.11 -2.24
N ASP A 55 16.30 2.72 -2.99
CA ASP A 55 16.19 4.10 -3.43
C ASP A 55 16.14 4.14 -4.96
N LEU A 56 14.94 3.88 -5.50
CA LEU A 56 14.65 4.04 -6.91
C LEU A 56 13.84 5.33 -7.08
N PRO A 57 14.43 6.36 -7.69
CA PRO A 57 13.77 7.66 -7.78
C PRO A 57 12.60 7.66 -8.76
N ASP A 58 12.61 6.80 -9.75
CA ASP A 58 11.72 6.78 -10.91
C ASP A 58 10.53 5.81 -10.81
N ILE A 59 10.09 5.47 -9.61
CA ILE A 59 8.87 4.68 -9.41
C ILE A 59 7.66 5.53 -9.79
N ARG A 60 6.94 5.13 -10.83
CA ARG A 60 5.78 5.87 -11.37
C ARG A 60 4.44 5.42 -10.83
N LEU A 61 4.38 4.20 -10.29
CA LEU A 61 3.13 3.65 -9.78
C LEU A 61 3.39 2.78 -8.55
N ILE A 62 2.67 3.05 -7.48
CA ILE A 62 2.55 2.17 -6.32
C ILE A 62 1.11 1.71 -6.20
N VAL A 63 0.91 0.41 -6.06
CA VAL A 63 -0.42 -0.19 -5.88
C VAL A 63 -0.42 -1.00 -4.59
N HIS A 64 -1.20 -0.54 -3.62
CA HIS A 64 -1.53 -1.35 -2.45
C HIS A 64 -2.64 -2.33 -2.82
N TYR A 65 -2.25 -3.57 -3.11
CA TYR A 65 -3.18 -4.66 -3.46
C TYR A 65 -4.02 -5.12 -2.26
N GLN A 66 -3.51 -4.91 -1.07
CA GLN A 66 -4.20 -5.11 0.21
C GLN A 66 -4.07 -3.83 1.02
N THR A 67 -5.10 -3.51 1.80
CA THR A 67 -5.08 -2.33 2.66
C THR A 67 -3.94 -2.42 3.68
N PRO A 68 -3.07 -1.40 3.79
CA PRO A 68 -2.04 -1.33 4.84
C PRO A 68 -2.65 -1.34 6.24
N GLY A 69 -1.84 -1.67 7.23
CA GLY A 69 -2.29 -1.74 8.63
C GLY A 69 -2.41 -0.39 9.34
N SER A 70 -1.93 0.70 8.74
CA SER A 70 -2.02 2.06 9.29
C SER A 70 -1.78 3.12 8.21
N VAL A 71 -2.12 4.37 8.52
CA VAL A 71 -1.84 5.53 7.65
C VAL A 71 -0.34 5.76 7.49
N GLU A 72 0.45 5.53 8.54
CA GLU A 72 1.92 5.65 8.49
C GLU A 72 2.53 4.60 7.55
N ALA A 73 2.06 3.36 7.62
CA ALA A 73 2.52 2.29 6.71
C ALA A 73 2.19 2.65 5.26
N TYR A 74 0.96 3.10 5.00
CA TYR A 74 0.55 3.60 3.69
C TYR A 74 1.47 4.73 3.20
N TYR A 75 1.69 5.75 4.03
CA TYR A 75 2.50 6.92 3.68
C TYR A 75 3.95 6.55 3.38
N GLN A 76 4.57 5.69 4.19
CA GLN A 76 5.94 5.22 3.98
C GLN A 76 6.11 4.42 2.69
N GLU A 77 5.09 3.65 2.31
CA GLU A 77 5.08 2.88 1.07
C GLU A 77 4.80 3.77 -0.13
N ALA A 78 3.77 4.61 -0.06
CA ALA A 78 3.39 5.57 -1.10
C ALA A 78 4.49 6.62 -1.37
N GLY A 79 5.21 7.06 -0.34
CA GLY A 79 6.32 8.03 -0.43
C GLY A 79 7.56 7.52 -1.17
N ARG A 80 7.53 6.31 -1.73
CA ARG A 80 8.56 5.80 -2.65
C ARG A 80 8.31 6.20 -4.10
N ALA A 81 7.11 6.66 -4.44
CA ALA A 81 6.76 7.08 -5.78
C ALA A 81 7.28 8.49 -6.06
N GLY A 82 7.83 8.72 -7.26
CA GLY A 82 8.17 10.03 -7.78
C GLY A 82 9.22 10.79 -6.97
N ARG A 83 10.23 10.13 -6.42
CA ARG A 83 11.31 10.78 -5.65
C ARG A 83 12.19 11.70 -6.49
N ASP A 84 12.16 11.56 -7.80
CA ASP A 84 12.82 12.42 -8.76
C ASP A 84 12.03 13.72 -9.07
N GLY A 85 10.84 13.87 -8.48
CA GLY A 85 9.95 14.99 -8.68
C GLY A 85 9.00 14.86 -9.86
N ASP A 86 9.13 13.81 -10.67
CA ASP A 86 8.21 13.55 -11.77
C ASP A 86 6.87 12.99 -11.27
N PRO A 87 5.77 13.21 -12.02
CA PRO A 87 4.45 12.73 -11.65
C PRO A 87 4.42 11.21 -11.43
N ALA A 88 3.85 10.79 -10.31
CA ALA A 88 3.65 9.40 -9.97
C ALA A 88 2.26 9.19 -9.36
N ARG A 89 1.77 7.96 -9.43
CA ARG A 89 0.45 7.58 -8.88
C ARG A 89 0.59 6.59 -7.74
N CYS A 90 -0.24 6.77 -6.71
CA CYS A 90 -0.45 5.80 -5.65
C CYS A 90 -1.92 5.37 -5.68
N ILE A 91 -2.16 4.07 -5.76
CA ILE A 91 -3.50 3.48 -5.78
C ILE A 91 -3.59 2.53 -4.60
N MET A 92 -4.67 2.61 -3.84
CA MET A 92 -4.97 1.66 -2.78
C MET A 92 -6.29 0.96 -3.08
N PHE A 93 -6.25 -0.36 -3.22
CA PHE A 93 -7.46 -1.16 -3.15
C PHE A 93 -7.85 -1.30 -1.69
N PHE A 94 -9.06 -0.88 -1.38
CA PHE A 94 -9.60 -0.98 -0.03
C PHE A 94 -10.60 -2.13 0.05
N GLY A 95 -10.46 -2.96 1.09
CA GLY A 95 -11.38 -4.04 1.38
C GLY A 95 -11.49 -4.31 2.87
N ARG A 96 -12.70 -4.35 3.42
CA ARG A 96 -12.93 -4.67 4.85
C ARG A 96 -12.36 -6.03 5.26
N ALA A 97 -12.26 -7.00 4.35
CA ALA A 97 -11.62 -8.28 4.59
C ALA A 97 -10.11 -8.15 4.86
N ASP A 98 -9.46 -7.15 4.26
CA ASP A 98 -8.05 -6.87 4.52
C ASP A 98 -7.84 -6.36 5.94
N LEU A 99 -8.72 -5.51 6.45
CA LEU A 99 -8.68 -5.03 7.84
C LEU A 99 -8.80 -6.19 8.84
N GLN A 100 -9.67 -7.17 8.57
CA GLN A 100 -9.75 -8.39 9.39
C GLN A 100 -8.43 -9.18 9.35
N THR A 101 -7.77 -9.21 8.20
CA THR A 101 -6.45 -9.84 8.05
C THR A 101 -5.40 -9.11 8.86
N GLN A 102 -5.39 -7.78 8.85
CA GLN A 102 -4.51 -6.95 9.69
C GLN A 102 -4.74 -7.21 11.18
N ARG A 103 -6.01 -7.26 11.63
CA ARG A 103 -6.37 -7.61 13.01
C ARG A 103 -5.84 -8.98 13.43
N ARG A 104 -5.94 -10.00 12.55
CA ARG A 104 -5.41 -11.35 12.83
C ARG A 104 -3.88 -11.36 12.94
N PHE A 105 -3.17 -10.60 12.09
CA PHE A 105 -1.71 -10.49 12.21
C PHE A 105 -1.30 -9.82 13.53
N SER A 106 -2.09 -8.89 14.01
CA SER A 106 -1.85 -8.21 15.29
C SER A 106 -1.97 -9.14 16.50
N GLN A 107 -2.79 -10.18 16.42
CA GLN A 107 -3.06 -11.12 17.53
C GLN A 107 -2.00 -12.24 17.62
N ASN A 108 -1.09 -12.40 16.67
CA ASN A 108 -0.13 -13.51 16.61
C ASN A 108 1.23 -13.22 17.31
N GLY A 109 1.23 -12.49 18.41
CA GLY A 109 2.46 -12.22 19.19
C GLY A 109 2.14 -11.84 20.63
N PRO A 110 3.15 -11.83 21.52
CA PRO A 110 2.98 -11.30 22.85
C PRO A 110 2.60 -9.82 22.74
N SER A 111 1.43 -9.45 23.24
CA SER A 111 0.91 -8.10 23.20
C SER A 111 0.38 -7.72 24.58
N SER A 112 0.37 -6.42 24.88
CA SER A 112 -0.36 -5.85 25.99
C SER A 112 -1.68 -5.24 25.50
N ALA A 113 -2.65 -5.11 26.38
CA ALA A 113 -3.93 -4.46 26.05
C ALA A 113 -3.73 -3.06 25.43
N ALA A 114 -2.72 -2.32 25.89
CA ALA A 114 -2.38 -1.00 25.34
C ALA A 114 -1.81 -1.08 23.91
N MET A 115 -1.05 -2.12 23.59
CA MET A 115 -0.54 -2.33 22.22
C MET A 115 -1.65 -2.76 21.26
N ASP A 116 -2.56 -3.61 21.75
CA ASP A 116 -3.69 -4.06 20.94
C ASP A 116 -4.64 -2.90 20.65
N GLN A 117 -4.89 -2.03 21.63
CA GLN A 117 -5.69 -0.82 21.43
C GLN A 117 -5.06 0.11 20.38
N ARG A 118 -3.76 0.40 20.47
CA ARG A 118 -3.07 1.25 19.48
C ARG A 118 -3.15 0.68 18.07
N ARG A 119 -3.07 -0.65 17.92
CA ARG A 119 -3.21 -1.30 16.61
C ARG A 119 -4.62 -1.19 16.06
N GLU A 120 -5.62 -1.35 16.91
CA GLU A 120 -7.02 -1.19 16.50
C GLU A 120 -7.32 0.26 16.11
N ASP A 121 -6.79 1.23 16.87
CA ASP A 121 -6.91 2.65 16.54
C ASP A 121 -6.27 2.95 15.16
N ALA A 122 -5.07 2.44 14.89
CA ALA A 122 -4.39 2.61 13.61
C ALA A 122 -5.17 1.98 12.44
N ILE A 123 -5.78 0.80 12.65
CA ILE A 123 -6.65 0.17 11.65
C ILE A 123 -7.91 1.02 11.42
N GLY A 124 -8.50 1.57 12.47
CA GLY A 124 -9.65 2.49 12.35
C GLY A 124 -9.29 3.78 11.60
N GLU A 125 -8.07 4.29 11.77
CA GLU A 125 -7.59 5.49 11.06
C GLU A 125 -7.40 5.24 9.57
N ILE A 126 -6.79 4.14 9.17
CA ILE A 126 -6.64 3.81 7.73
C ILE A 126 -7.99 3.48 7.08
N GLU A 127 -8.94 2.88 7.82
CA GLU A 127 -10.31 2.68 7.35
C GLU A 127 -10.99 4.03 7.07
N ARG A 128 -10.94 4.97 8.02
CA ARG A 128 -11.48 6.32 7.82
C ARG A 128 -10.83 7.03 6.65
N TYR A 129 -9.51 7.02 6.56
CA TYR A 129 -8.76 7.59 5.43
C TYR A 129 -9.23 7.06 4.08
N ALA A 130 -9.48 5.76 3.99
CA ALA A 130 -9.91 5.12 2.75
C ALA A 130 -11.35 5.48 2.36
N MET A 131 -12.25 5.60 3.36
CA MET A 131 -13.69 5.77 3.13
C MET A 131 -14.16 7.24 3.16
N ASP A 132 -13.39 8.13 3.75
CA ASP A 132 -13.75 9.54 3.83
C ASP A 132 -13.66 10.21 2.44
N LEU A 133 -14.55 11.16 2.20
CA LEU A 133 -14.58 11.99 1.00
C LEU A 133 -13.79 13.31 1.16
N ALA A 134 -12.95 13.41 2.18
CA ALA A 134 -12.00 14.51 2.34
C ALA A 134 -10.82 14.38 1.35
N CYS A 135 -10.18 15.51 1.03
CA CYS A 135 -8.96 15.51 0.23
C CYS A 135 -7.90 14.58 0.82
N ARG A 136 -7.38 13.63 0.03
CA ARG A 136 -6.39 12.64 0.49
C ARG A 136 -5.11 13.27 1.04
N HIS A 137 -4.65 14.35 0.41
CA HIS A 137 -3.46 15.07 0.87
C HIS A 137 -3.73 15.82 2.18
N ALA A 138 -4.84 16.55 2.27
CA ALA A 138 -5.23 17.24 3.48
C ALA A 138 -5.37 16.27 4.66
N ALA A 139 -6.02 15.13 4.46
CA ALA A 139 -6.15 14.08 5.48
C ALA A 139 -4.79 13.55 5.97
N LEU A 140 -3.81 13.34 5.08
CA LEU A 140 -2.45 12.95 5.46
C LEU A 140 -1.73 14.06 6.24
N VAL A 141 -1.80 15.30 5.78
CA VAL A 141 -1.19 16.44 6.48
C VAL A 141 -1.79 16.56 7.89
N SER A 142 -3.10 16.51 8.01
CA SER A 142 -3.80 16.56 9.31
C SER A 142 -3.35 15.43 10.25
N HIS A 143 -3.24 14.20 9.73
CA HIS A 143 -2.81 13.04 10.51
C HIS A 143 -1.40 13.23 11.10
N PHE A 144 -0.42 13.69 10.28
CA PHE A 144 0.97 13.81 10.72
C PHE A 144 1.27 15.08 11.49
N THR A 145 0.54 16.16 11.27
CA THR A 145 0.79 17.44 11.95
C THR A 145 -0.08 17.65 13.17
N GLY A 146 -1.17 16.90 13.31
CA GLY A 146 -2.19 17.11 14.32
C GLY A 146 -2.97 18.43 14.14
N LYS A 147 -2.81 19.11 12.98
CA LYS A 147 -3.54 20.34 12.64
C LYS A 147 -4.52 20.01 11.53
N GLU A 148 -5.72 20.52 11.66
CA GLU A 148 -6.74 20.36 10.64
C GLU A 148 -6.32 21.08 9.36
N GLU A 149 -6.29 20.36 8.25
CA GLU A 149 -5.97 20.86 6.93
C GLU A 149 -7.17 20.58 6.01
N GLU A 150 -7.68 21.62 5.39
CA GLU A 150 -8.89 21.53 4.54
C GLU A 150 -8.59 21.85 3.07
N GLU A 151 -7.37 22.30 2.74
CA GLU A 151 -7.06 22.74 1.38
C GLU A 151 -7.09 21.58 0.38
N ALA A 152 -7.91 21.74 -0.66
CA ALA A 152 -8.04 20.75 -1.72
C ALA A 152 -6.77 20.70 -2.58
N CYS A 153 -6.17 19.53 -2.74
CA CYS A 153 -4.95 19.37 -3.54
C CYS A 153 -5.18 19.43 -5.06
N GLY A 154 -6.41 19.32 -5.52
CA GLY A 154 -6.81 19.35 -6.93
C GLY A 154 -6.35 18.17 -7.79
N ARG A 155 -5.79 17.08 -7.19
CA ARG A 155 -5.20 15.96 -7.95
C ARG A 155 -5.41 14.57 -7.34
N CYS A 156 -6.03 14.46 -6.18
CA CYS A 156 -6.43 13.15 -5.65
C CYS A 156 -7.79 12.72 -6.21
N ASP A 157 -8.13 11.46 -6.03
CA ASP A 157 -9.39 10.86 -6.48
C ASP A 157 -10.62 11.66 -6.03
N VAL A 158 -10.64 12.11 -4.77
CA VAL A 158 -11.74 12.92 -4.22
C VAL A 158 -11.80 14.30 -4.89
N CYS A 159 -10.68 15.01 -5.00
CA CYS A 159 -10.64 16.35 -5.60
C CYS A 159 -10.97 16.34 -7.10
N CYS A 160 -10.63 15.25 -7.81
CA CYS A 160 -10.92 15.08 -9.23
C CYS A 160 -12.32 14.49 -9.50
N GLY A 161 -13.03 14.06 -8.46
CA GLY A 161 -14.34 13.38 -8.62
C GLY A 161 -14.22 11.95 -9.13
N ASP A 162 -13.03 11.35 -9.07
CA ASP A 162 -12.74 9.97 -9.50
C ASP A 162 -12.92 8.97 -8.35
N ALA A 163 -13.26 9.44 -7.14
CA ALA A 163 -13.53 8.56 -6.01
C ALA A 163 -14.75 7.70 -6.33
N THR A 164 -14.53 6.41 -6.57
CA THR A 164 -15.61 5.45 -6.76
C THR A 164 -16.19 5.08 -5.42
N ASP A 165 -17.50 5.06 -5.31
CA ASP A 165 -18.20 4.52 -4.15
C ASP A 165 -17.67 3.12 -3.86
N VAL A 166 -17.38 2.86 -2.60
CA VAL A 166 -16.96 1.52 -2.14
C VAL A 166 -18.19 0.63 -2.27
N ASP A 167 -18.29 -0.08 -3.39
CA ASP A 167 -19.35 -1.06 -3.60
C ASP A 167 -19.16 -2.21 -2.60
N GLU A 168 -20.09 -2.35 -1.67
CA GLU A 168 -20.09 -3.42 -0.66
C GLU A 168 -20.18 -4.83 -1.27
N SER A 169 -20.45 -4.94 -2.57
CA SER A 169 -20.64 -6.22 -3.28
C SER A 169 -19.34 -7.01 -3.54
N TYR A 170 -18.16 -6.43 -3.41
CA TYR A 170 -16.88 -7.11 -3.62
C TYR A 170 -16.47 -8.06 -2.47
N GLY A 171 -17.31 -8.27 -1.47
CA GLY A 171 -17.05 -9.11 -0.29
C GLY A 171 -17.29 -10.62 -0.47
N THR A 172 -17.75 -11.11 -1.62
CA THR A 172 -18.13 -12.52 -1.80
C THR A 172 -17.59 -13.16 -3.08
N ALA A 173 -16.29 -13.15 -3.28
CA ALA A 173 -15.66 -14.11 -4.18
C ALA A 173 -15.18 -15.32 -3.35
N LYS A 174 -15.94 -16.42 -3.43
CA LYS A 174 -15.60 -17.74 -2.90
C LYS A 174 -14.34 -18.30 -3.55
#